data_077a08cd55c0d16a34d74001befaa671
#
_entry.id   077a08cd55c0d16a34d74001befaa671
#
_cell.length_a   1.000
_cell.length_b   1.000
_cell.length_c   1.000
_cell.angle_alpha   90.00
_cell.angle_beta   90.00
_cell.angle_gamma   90.00
#
_symmetry.space_group_name_H-M   'P 1'
#
loop_
_entity.id
_entity.type
_entity.pdbx_description
1 polymer ?
#
loop_
_entity_poly.entity_id
_entity_poly.type
_entity_poly.pdbx_seq_one_letter_code
_entity_poly.pdbx_strand_id
1 'polypeptide(L)'
;MKFGLHRRIQFCLVAALAALAGCATPSNLYVQKQALIRYHDSGRYDADVKRVAGRAMDYIRKRAASGQTNLAVVLDIDDTAVSTWGRLLQDDFARKDEMFVAWVTTHVDPPIQPLLDLYRESQRLEVKVFFVTARRTVLADRTRATLAAAGYVKPDAIYFRPESDREKSLTSFKTGVRQEIIRQGLQIIANLGDQASDLAGGYAERAFKFPNPFYYTP
;
A
#
# COMPACT_ATOMS: atom_id res chain seq x y z
N MET A 1 46.31 -40.50 -15.77
CA MET A 1 46.58 -39.18 -15.21
C MET A 1 45.76 -38.07 -15.92
N LYS A 2 44.42 -38.10 -15.92
CA LYS A 2 43.59 -37.02 -16.53
C LYS A 2 42.49 -36.48 -15.60
N PHE A 3 42.43 -36.87 -14.34
CA PHE A 3 41.38 -36.45 -13.39
C PHE A 3 41.73 -35.21 -12.57
N GLY A 4 42.91 -34.63 -12.63
CA GLY A 4 43.34 -33.52 -11.80
C GLY A 4 43.03 -32.12 -12.37
N LEU A 5 42.87 -32.00 -13.68
CA LEU A 5 42.74 -30.71 -14.35
C LEU A 5 41.31 -30.11 -14.28
N HIS A 6 40.29 -30.93 -14.38
CA HIS A 6 38.88 -30.49 -14.32
C HIS A 6 38.46 -29.96 -12.93
N ARG A 7 39.04 -30.56 -11.88
CA ARG A 7 38.74 -30.16 -10.50
C ARG A 7 39.38 -28.79 -10.12
N ARG A 8 40.54 -28.49 -10.70
CA ARG A 8 41.19 -27.18 -10.48
C ARG A 8 40.50 -26.04 -11.24
N ILE A 9 39.97 -26.30 -12.44
CA ILE A 9 39.22 -25.31 -13.24
C ILE A 9 37.89 -24.98 -12.57
N GLN A 10 37.18 -25.94 -12.00
CA GLN A 10 35.93 -25.70 -11.26
C GLN A 10 36.16 -24.88 -9.99
N PHE A 11 37.25 -25.13 -9.24
CA PHE A 11 37.58 -24.32 -8.05
C PHE A 11 37.93 -22.90 -8.40
N CYS A 12 38.66 -22.64 -9.51
CA CYS A 12 38.99 -21.29 -9.94
C CYS A 12 37.77 -20.53 -10.44
N LEU A 13 36.77 -21.17 -11.08
CA LEU A 13 35.55 -20.54 -11.52
C LEU A 13 34.60 -20.16 -10.35
N VAL A 14 34.53 -21.00 -9.33
CA VAL A 14 33.73 -20.71 -8.12
C VAL A 14 34.42 -19.60 -7.31
N ALA A 15 35.73 -19.57 -7.21
CA ALA A 15 36.45 -18.48 -6.54
C ALA A 15 36.34 -17.14 -7.30
N ALA A 16 36.31 -17.15 -8.63
CA ALA A 16 36.12 -15.95 -9.45
C ALA A 16 34.70 -15.39 -9.35
N LEU A 17 33.69 -16.25 -9.23
CA LEU A 17 32.29 -15.80 -8.97
C LEU A 17 32.10 -15.23 -7.56
N ALA A 18 32.80 -15.76 -6.55
CA ALA A 18 32.76 -15.23 -5.18
C ALA A 18 33.48 -13.86 -5.05
N ALA A 19 34.47 -13.59 -5.88
CA ALA A 19 35.21 -12.30 -5.89
C ALA A 19 34.39 -11.17 -6.56
N LEU A 20 33.33 -11.50 -7.33
CA LEU A 20 32.38 -10.54 -7.91
C LEU A 20 31.27 -10.12 -6.94
N ALA A 21 31.15 -10.76 -5.77
CA ALA A 21 30.40 -10.25 -4.63
C ALA A 21 31.18 -9.11 -3.94
N GLY A 22 31.63 -8.14 -4.74
CA GLY A 22 32.27 -6.93 -4.25
C GLY A 22 31.35 -6.26 -3.25
N CYS A 23 31.90 -5.79 -2.14
CA CYS A 23 31.20 -4.94 -1.18
C CYS A 23 30.49 -3.83 -1.95
N ALA A 24 29.17 -4.01 -2.20
CA ALA A 24 28.36 -2.96 -2.78
C ALA A 24 28.36 -1.83 -1.75
N THR A 25 29.19 -0.81 -1.98
CA THR A 25 29.14 0.41 -1.16
C THR A 25 27.68 0.90 -1.17
N PRO A 26 27.12 1.27 -0.02
CA PRO A 26 25.78 1.85 0.02
C PRO A 26 25.69 2.98 -0.99
N SER A 27 24.66 2.97 -1.83
CA SER A 27 24.47 4.05 -2.80
C SER A 27 24.20 5.36 -2.06
N ASN A 28 24.69 6.47 -2.61
CA ASN A 28 24.52 7.80 -2.02
C ASN A 28 23.03 8.11 -1.84
N LEU A 29 22.62 8.51 -0.62
CA LEU A 29 21.21 8.77 -0.28
C LEU A 29 20.57 9.83 -1.19
N TYR A 30 21.30 10.90 -1.54
CA TYR A 30 20.80 11.91 -2.47
C TYR A 30 20.48 11.29 -3.84
N VAL A 31 21.36 10.45 -4.37
CA VAL A 31 21.13 9.78 -5.66
C VAL A 31 19.92 8.86 -5.60
N GLN A 32 19.70 8.16 -4.47
CA GLN A 32 18.50 7.35 -4.26
C GLN A 32 17.24 8.20 -4.24
N LYS A 33 17.20 9.29 -3.47
CA LYS A 33 16.06 10.23 -3.45
C LYS A 33 15.75 10.78 -4.83
N GLN A 34 16.77 11.19 -5.59
CA GLN A 34 16.59 11.66 -6.97
C GLN A 34 16.03 10.56 -7.90
N ALA A 35 16.39 9.30 -7.68
CA ALA A 35 15.82 8.19 -8.44
C ALA A 35 14.33 7.98 -8.11
N LEU A 36 13.92 8.12 -6.85
CA LEU A 36 12.51 8.06 -6.41
C LEU A 36 11.70 9.20 -7.02
N ILE A 37 12.23 10.43 -7.00
CA ILE A 37 11.60 11.60 -7.63
C ILE A 37 11.41 11.36 -9.13
N ARG A 38 12.45 10.91 -9.85
CA ARG A 38 12.32 10.58 -11.26
C ARG A 38 11.33 9.44 -11.55
N TYR A 39 11.24 8.44 -10.68
CA TYR A 39 10.26 7.36 -10.82
C TYR A 39 8.83 7.90 -10.74
N HIS A 40 8.57 8.80 -9.81
CA HIS A 40 7.26 9.45 -9.68
C HIS A 40 6.99 10.40 -10.87
N ASP A 41 7.87 11.37 -11.11
CA ASP A 41 7.62 12.49 -12.04
C ASP A 41 7.66 12.07 -13.51
N SER A 42 8.27 10.93 -13.84
CA SER A 42 8.24 10.36 -15.20
C SER A 42 6.91 9.68 -15.57
N GLY A 43 5.94 9.60 -14.63
CA GLY A 43 4.68 8.87 -14.83
C GLY A 43 4.80 7.34 -14.69
N ARG A 44 5.99 6.82 -14.37
CA ARG A 44 6.17 5.36 -14.15
C ARG A 44 5.41 4.88 -12.91
N TYR A 45 5.43 5.68 -11.83
CA TYR A 45 4.64 5.41 -10.64
C TYR A 45 3.15 5.30 -10.97
N ASP A 46 2.59 6.27 -11.70
CA ASP A 46 1.18 6.28 -12.10
C ASP A 46 0.83 5.06 -12.98
N ALA A 47 1.71 4.70 -13.90
CA ALA A 47 1.53 3.51 -14.74
C ALA A 47 1.50 2.21 -13.91
N ASP A 48 2.37 2.10 -12.91
CA ASP A 48 2.42 0.95 -12.01
C ASP A 48 1.17 0.90 -11.12
N VAL A 49 0.74 2.02 -10.55
CA VAL A 49 -0.52 2.16 -9.80
C VAL A 49 -1.71 1.74 -10.67
N LYS A 50 -1.83 2.29 -11.86
CA LYS A 50 -2.92 1.98 -12.80
C LYS A 50 -2.98 0.50 -13.15
N ARG A 51 -1.83 -0.16 -13.31
CA ARG A 51 -1.75 -1.60 -13.60
C ARG A 51 -2.29 -2.44 -12.43
N VAL A 52 -1.95 -2.08 -11.19
CA VAL A 52 -2.45 -2.80 -10.00
C VAL A 52 -3.94 -2.56 -9.82
N ALA A 53 -4.39 -1.31 -9.92
CA ALA A 53 -5.80 -0.93 -9.80
C ALA A 53 -6.66 -1.63 -10.88
N GLY A 54 -6.19 -1.71 -12.12
CA GLY A 54 -6.87 -2.41 -13.20
C GLY A 54 -7.09 -3.89 -12.87
N ARG A 55 -6.07 -4.60 -12.40
CA ARG A 55 -6.20 -6.00 -11.99
C ARG A 55 -7.17 -6.19 -10.83
N ALA A 56 -7.18 -5.26 -9.88
CA ALA A 56 -8.12 -5.29 -8.76
C ALA A 56 -9.56 -5.04 -9.24
N MET A 57 -9.75 -4.05 -10.10
CA MET A 57 -11.03 -3.72 -10.73
C MET A 57 -11.63 -4.92 -11.47
N ASP A 58 -10.83 -5.57 -12.34
CA ASP A 58 -11.27 -6.74 -13.11
C ASP A 58 -11.68 -7.89 -12.17
N TYR A 59 -10.92 -8.09 -11.10
CA TYR A 59 -11.25 -9.09 -10.10
C TYR A 59 -12.56 -8.76 -9.37
N ILE A 60 -12.75 -7.52 -8.92
CA ILE A 60 -13.97 -7.07 -8.24
C ILE A 60 -15.18 -7.24 -9.16
N ARG A 61 -15.10 -6.81 -10.42
CA ARG A 61 -16.17 -7.01 -11.43
C ARG A 61 -16.53 -8.48 -11.60
N LYS A 62 -15.52 -9.33 -11.74
CA LYS A 62 -15.74 -10.78 -11.87
C LYS A 62 -16.47 -11.36 -10.65
N ARG A 63 -16.09 -10.94 -9.44
CA ARG A 63 -16.72 -11.40 -8.21
C ARG A 63 -18.14 -10.86 -8.05
N ALA A 64 -18.39 -9.59 -8.35
CA ALA A 64 -19.72 -9.01 -8.33
C ALA A 64 -20.68 -9.70 -9.32
N ALA A 65 -20.19 -10.08 -10.49
CA ALA A 65 -20.97 -10.81 -11.50
C ALA A 65 -21.27 -12.28 -11.13
N SER A 66 -20.73 -12.82 -10.05
CA SER A 66 -20.95 -14.22 -9.65
C SER A 66 -22.31 -14.49 -8.98
N GLY A 67 -23.13 -13.46 -8.78
CA GLY A 67 -24.42 -13.55 -8.08
C GLY A 67 -24.30 -13.64 -6.55
N GLN A 68 -23.09 -13.58 -6.00
CA GLN A 68 -22.91 -13.50 -4.55
C GLN A 68 -23.24 -12.10 -4.04
N THR A 69 -23.91 -12.06 -2.90
CA THR A 69 -24.22 -10.84 -2.16
C THR A 69 -23.25 -10.65 -0.98
N ASN A 70 -23.36 -9.55 -0.27
CA ASN A 70 -22.54 -9.23 0.91
C ASN A 70 -21.02 -9.15 0.61
N LEU A 71 -20.66 -8.73 -0.60
CA LEU A 71 -19.28 -8.52 -0.99
C LEU A 71 -18.74 -7.20 -0.44
N ALA A 72 -17.45 -7.22 -0.06
CA ALA A 72 -16.75 -6.05 0.46
C ALA A 72 -15.35 -5.93 -0.13
N VAL A 73 -14.86 -4.69 -0.22
CA VAL A 73 -13.45 -4.37 -0.46
C VAL A 73 -12.90 -3.55 0.71
N VAL A 74 -11.64 -3.75 1.02
CA VAL A 74 -10.91 -3.01 2.04
C VAL A 74 -9.80 -2.21 1.38
N LEU A 75 -9.71 -0.92 1.68
CA LEU A 75 -8.74 0.02 1.15
C LEU A 75 -7.93 0.64 2.30
N ASP A 76 -6.63 0.75 2.15
CA ASP A 76 -5.84 1.69 2.94
C ASP A 76 -6.04 3.13 2.41
N ILE A 77 -5.54 4.14 3.14
CA ILE A 77 -5.72 5.55 2.80
C ILE A 77 -4.44 6.15 2.21
N ASP A 78 -3.34 6.20 2.99
CA ASP A 78 -2.12 6.91 2.62
C ASP A 78 -1.36 6.19 1.51
N ASP A 79 -1.09 6.89 0.39
CA ASP A 79 -0.46 6.34 -0.82
C ASP A 79 -1.15 5.10 -1.41
N THR A 80 -2.42 4.93 -1.01
CA THR A 80 -3.37 3.99 -1.60
C THR A 80 -4.58 4.74 -2.16
N ALA A 81 -5.40 5.36 -1.32
CA ALA A 81 -6.55 6.15 -1.76
C ALA A 81 -6.17 7.61 -2.09
N VAL A 82 -5.33 8.23 -1.28
CA VAL A 82 -4.83 9.59 -1.47
C VAL A 82 -3.31 9.62 -1.50
N SER A 83 -2.74 10.56 -2.27
CA SER A 83 -1.29 10.67 -2.43
C SER A 83 -0.70 11.59 -1.38
N THR A 84 0.25 11.09 -0.58
CA THR A 84 1.04 11.89 0.35
C THR A 84 2.34 12.43 -0.28
N TRP A 85 2.48 12.40 -1.61
CA TRP A 85 3.69 12.80 -2.33
C TRP A 85 4.17 14.21 -1.99
N GLY A 86 3.25 15.18 -1.90
CA GLY A 86 3.59 16.56 -1.53
C GLY A 86 4.28 16.65 -0.17
N ARG A 87 3.80 15.86 0.81
CA ARG A 87 4.43 15.76 2.13
C ARG A 87 5.81 15.12 2.06
N LEU A 88 5.93 14.03 1.31
CA LEU A 88 7.23 13.32 1.19
C LEU A 88 8.32 14.23 0.64
N LEU A 89 7.99 15.07 -0.35
CA LEU A 89 8.92 16.05 -0.91
C LEU A 89 9.26 17.15 0.11
N GLN A 90 8.24 17.71 0.79
CA GLN A 90 8.43 18.76 1.79
C GLN A 90 9.30 18.28 2.96
N ASP A 91 9.11 17.03 3.38
CA ASP A 91 9.81 16.42 4.51
C ASP A 91 11.15 15.77 4.11
N ASP A 92 11.59 15.93 2.86
CA ASP A 92 12.78 15.28 2.30
C ASP A 92 12.81 13.76 2.60
N PHE A 93 11.66 13.09 2.43
CA PHE A 93 11.42 11.67 2.74
C PHE A 93 11.61 11.31 4.22
N ALA A 94 11.71 12.29 5.12
CA ALA A 94 11.72 12.02 6.55
C ALA A 94 10.32 11.58 7.03
N ARG A 95 10.32 10.72 8.06
CA ARG A 95 9.08 10.26 8.70
C ARG A 95 9.14 10.57 10.19
N LYS A 96 8.38 11.60 10.58
CA LYS A 96 8.15 11.97 11.98
C LYS A 96 6.65 12.10 12.20
N ASP A 97 6.15 11.55 13.29
CA ASP A 97 4.72 11.56 13.60
C ASP A 97 4.16 12.99 13.69
N GLU A 98 4.91 13.91 14.27
CA GLU A 98 4.50 15.32 14.41
C GLU A 98 4.34 16.00 13.04
N MET A 99 5.26 15.75 12.10
CA MET A 99 5.20 16.28 10.73
C MET A 99 4.00 15.71 9.98
N PHE A 100 3.72 14.42 10.15
CA PHE A 100 2.55 13.78 9.56
C PHE A 100 1.24 14.36 10.11
N VAL A 101 1.12 14.51 11.43
CA VAL A 101 -0.06 15.12 12.07
C VAL A 101 -0.25 16.55 11.60
N ALA A 102 0.82 17.37 11.55
CA ALA A 102 0.77 18.75 11.05
C ALA A 102 0.29 18.80 9.59
N TRP A 103 0.80 17.91 8.74
CA TRP A 103 0.37 17.82 7.34
C TRP A 103 -1.11 17.50 7.22
N VAL A 104 -1.57 16.41 7.82
CA VAL A 104 -2.97 15.96 7.74
C VAL A 104 -3.94 17.03 8.26
N THR A 105 -3.53 17.83 9.25
CA THR A 105 -4.39 18.90 9.78
C THR A 105 -4.48 20.14 8.89
N THR A 106 -3.50 20.39 8.04
CA THR A 106 -3.39 21.62 7.25
C THR A 106 -3.59 21.43 5.75
N HIS A 107 -3.45 20.22 5.23
CA HIS A 107 -3.50 19.91 3.80
C HIS A 107 -4.65 18.95 3.46
N VAL A 108 -5.06 18.98 2.20
CA VAL A 108 -5.96 18.00 1.59
C VAL A 108 -5.15 17.25 0.53
N ASP A 109 -4.94 15.97 0.77
CA ASP A 109 -4.21 15.12 -0.16
C ASP A 109 -5.07 14.81 -1.40
N PRO A 110 -4.51 14.87 -2.62
CA PRO A 110 -5.27 14.57 -3.84
C PRO A 110 -5.56 13.07 -3.93
N PRO A 111 -6.67 12.69 -4.62
CA PRO A 111 -6.97 11.29 -4.85
C PRO A 111 -5.95 10.63 -5.76
N ILE A 112 -5.67 9.37 -5.52
CA ILE A 112 -5.03 8.48 -6.49
C ILE A 112 -6.13 8.02 -7.46
N GLN A 113 -6.20 8.64 -8.63
CA GLN A 113 -7.32 8.54 -9.54
C GLN A 113 -7.75 7.10 -9.86
N PRO A 114 -6.85 6.14 -10.17
CA PRO A 114 -7.25 4.75 -10.42
C PRO A 114 -7.96 4.08 -9.23
N LEU A 115 -7.66 4.51 -8.00
CA LEU A 115 -8.32 4.01 -6.78
C LEU A 115 -9.68 4.67 -6.57
N LEU A 116 -9.82 5.95 -6.89
CA LEU A 116 -11.10 6.62 -6.86
C LEU A 116 -12.08 6.02 -7.89
N ASP A 117 -11.58 5.66 -9.08
CA ASP A 117 -12.38 4.98 -10.09
C ASP A 117 -12.81 3.57 -9.64
N LEU A 118 -11.88 2.81 -9.00
CA LEU A 118 -12.20 1.51 -8.39
C LEU A 118 -13.23 1.64 -7.27
N TYR A 119 -13.10 2.66 -6.42
CA TYR A 119 -14.05 2.95 -5.35
C TYR A 119 -15.46 3.18 -5.91
N ARG A 120 -15.60 4.08 -6.89
CA ARG A 120 -16.88 4.39 -7.54
C ARG A 120 -17.50 3.18 -8.22
N GLU A 121 -16.67 2.39 -8.91
CA GLU A 121 -17.15 1.15 -9.56
C GLU A 121 -17.60 0.11 -8.52
N SER A 122 -16.88 -0.03 -7.40
CA SER A 122 -17.30 -0.93 -6.33
C SER A 122 -18.68 -0.53 -5.78
N GLN A 123 -18.91 0.77 -5.54
CA GLN A 123 -20.24 1.26 -5.11
C GLN A 123 -21.33 1.01 -6.17
N ARG A 124 -21.01 1.23 -7.47
CA ARG A 124 -21.95 0.94 -8.58
C ARG A 124 -22.35 -0.54 -8.66
N LEU A 125 -21.41 -1.43 -8.27
CA LEU A 125 -21.62 -2.88 -8.22
C LEU A 125 -22.23 -3.35 -6.88
N GLU A 126 -22.65 -2.43 -6.01
CA GLU A 126 -23.19 -2.72 -4.67
C GLU A 126 -22.19 -3.50 -3.76
N VAL A 127 -20.89 -3.43 -4.08
CA VAL A 127 -19.82 -3.95 -3.24
C VAL A 127 -19.49 -2.92 -2.16
N LYS A 128 -19.60 -3.33 -0.91
CA LYS A 128 -19.32 -2.45 0.24
C LYS A 128 -17.86 -2.04 0.28
N VAL A 129 -17.59 -0.78 0.66
CA VAL A 129 -16.23 -0.24 0.71
C VAL A 129 -15.86 0.23 2.11
N PHE A 130 -14.81 -0.35 2.65
CA PHE A 130 -14.26 -0.04 3.96
C PHE A 130 -12.85 0.55 3.84
N PHE A 131 -12.59 1.64 4.55
CA PHE A 131 -11.24 2.14 4.73
C PHE A 131 -10.67 1.64 6.06
N VAL A 132 -9.41 1.18 6.05
CA VAL A 132 -8.68 0.75 7.25
C VAL A 132 -7.31 1.40 7.26
N THR A 133 -7.11 2.39 8.13
CA THR A 133 -5.95 3.25 8.11
C THR A 133 -5.12 3.19 9.40
N ALA A 134 -3.81 3.39 9.27
CA ALA A 134 -2.91 3.62 10.39
C ALA A 134 -3.10 5.00 11.06
N ARG A 135 -3.84 5.93 10.41
CA ARG A 135 -4.18 7.22 10.99
C ARG A 135 -4.94 7.01 12.28
N ARG A 136 -4.59 7.79 13.32
CA ARG A 136 -5.18 7.65 14.64
C ARG A 136 -6.55 8.31 14.72
N THR A 137 -7.34 7.87 15.70
CA THR A 137 -8.69 8.37 15.94
C THR A 137 -8.75 9.90 16.10
N VAL A 138 -7.73 10.52 16.69
CA VAL A 138 -7.62 11.98 16.83
C VAL A 138 -7.63 12.72 15.46
N LEU A 139 -7.26 12.07 14.39
CA LEU A 139 -7.27 12.62 13.02
C LEU A 139 -8.54 12.27 12.23
N ALA A 140 -9.54 11.65 12.87
CA ALA A 140 -10.69 11.08 12.16
C ALA A 140 -11.46 12.12 11.35
N ASP A 141 -11.80 13.28 11.94
CA ASP A 141 -12.62 14.29 11.26
C ASP A 141 -11.88 14.92 10.07
N ARG A 142 -10.59 15.21 10.24
CA ARG A 142 -9.76 15.70 9.12
C ARG A 142 -9.62 14.68 8.01
N THR A 143 -9.44 13.42 8.36
CA THR A 143 -9.34 12.32 7.38
C THR A 143 -10.64 12.14 6.61
N ARG A 144 -11.79 12.20 7.29
CA ARG A 144 -13.10 12.16 6.62
C ARG A 144 -13.27 13.34 5.65
N ALA A 145 -12.89 14.55 6.08
CA ALA A 145 -12.94 15.73 5.23
C ALA A 145 -12.03 15.61 4.01
N THR A 146 -10.80 15.10 4.18
CA THR A 146 -9.87 14.84 3.07
C THR A 146 -10.42 13.82 2.08
N LEU A 147 -10.93 12.69 2.56
CA LEU A 147 -11.54 11.66 1.71
C LEU A 147 -12.74 12.21 0.94
N ALA A 148 -13.62 12.97 1.59
CA ALA A 148 -14.78 13.58 0.94
C ALA A 148 -14.36 14.58 -0.15
N ALA A 149 -13.38 15.46 0.13
CA ALA A 149 -12.82 16.40 -0.83
C ALA A 149 -12.12 15.70 -2.00
N ALA A 150 -11.49 14.53 -1.76
CA ALA A 150 -10.89 13.68 -2.78
C ALA A 150 -11.93 12.88 -3.60
N GLY A 151 -13.21 12.94 -3.24
CA GLY A 151 -14.29 12.30 -3.98
C GLY A 151 -14.71 10.91 -3.46
N TYR A 152 -14.17 10.46 -2.33
CA TYR A 152 -14.60 9.23 -1.64
C TYR A 152 -15.81 9.52 -0.75
N VAL A 153 -16.98 9.56 -1.36
CA VAL A 153 -18.23 9.98 -0.71
C VAL A 153 -19.01 8.76 -0.22
N LYS A 154 -19.37 8.75 1.09
CA LYS A 154 -20.18 7.69 1.73
C LYS A 154 -19.55 6.29 1.65
N PRO A 155 -18.29 6.07 2.13
CA PRO A 155 -17.82 4.71 2.38
C PRO A 155 -18.72 4.04 3.44
N ASP A 156 -18.80 2.70 3.42
CA ASP A 156 -19.59 1.95 4.42
C ASP A 156 -19.06 2.14 5.84
N ALA A 157 -17.72 2.16 6.02
CA ALA A 157 -17.08 2.62 7.24
C ALA A 157 -15.60 3.01 7.02
N ILE A 158 -15.06 3.74 8.01
CA ILE A 158 -13.64 4.08 8.09
C ILE A 158 -13.15 3.66 9.48
N TYR A 159 -12.20 2.75 9.53
CA TYR A 159 -11.59 2.25 10.75
C TYR A 159 -10.24 2.94 11.00
N PHE A 160 -10.18 3.67 12.08
CA PHE A 160 -8.99 4.39 12.54
C PHE A 160 -8.26 3.59 13.61
N ARG A 161 -6.94 3.72 13.67
CA ARG A 161 -6.16 3.10 14.74
C ARG A 161 -6.44 3.80 16.08
N PRO A 162 -6.92 3.07 17.11
CA PRO A 162 -7.13 3.65 18.43
C PRO A 162 -5.82 4.12 19.08
N GLU A 163 -5.88 5.14 19.91
CA GLU A 163 -4.72 5.60 20.67
C GLU A 163 -4.19 4.52 21.64
N SER A 164 -5.06 3.66 22.15
CA SER A 164 -4.72 2.52 23.00
C SER A 164 -3.90 1.44 22.29
N ASP A 165 -3.91 1.41 20.95
CA ASP A 165 -3.25 0.36 20.16
C ASP A 165 -1.82 0.74 19.74
N ARG A 166 -1.18 1.71 20.41
CA ARG A 166 0.21 2.14 20.11
C ARG A 166 1.20 0.99 20.14
N GLU A 167 1.07 0.09 21.09
CA GLU A 167 1.96 -1.06 21.30
C GLU A 167 1.68 -2.23 20.35
N LYS A 168 0.50 -2.27 19.73
CA LYS A 168 0.15 -3.32 18.78
C LYS A 168 0.74 -3.03 17.42
N SER A 169 1.16 -4.07 16.68
CA SER A 169 1.59 -3.93 15.30
C SER A 169 0.43 -3.48 14.40
N LEU A 170 0.75 -2.74 13.33
CA LEU A 170 -0.25 -2.34 12.32
C LEU A 170 -0.91 -3.56 11.67
N THR A 171 -0.14 -4.61 11.42
CA THR A 171 -0.68 -5.88 10.90
C THR A 171 -1.76 -6.44 11.82
N SER A 172 -1.51 -6.47 13.14
CA SER A 172 -2.50 -6.98 14.10
C SER A 172 -3.78 -6.15 14.09
N PHE A 173 -3.66 -4.81 14.11
CA PHE A 173 -4.81 -3.91 14.03
C PHE A 173 -5.62 -4.13 12.75
N LYS A 174 -4.96 -4.04 11.57
CA LYS A 174 -5.65 -4.16 10.28
C LYS A 174 -6.27 -5.54 10.07
N THR A 175 -5.61 -6.59 10.54
CA THR A 175 -6.16 -7.95 10.53
C THR A 175 -7.40 -8.06 11.41
N GLY A 176 -7.36 -7.51 12.61
CA GLY A 176 -8.52 -7.49 13.52
C GLY A 176 -9.74 -6.78 12.93
N VAL A 177 -9.52 -5.67 12.21
CA VAL A 177 -10.60 -4.97 11.49
C VAL A 177 -11.20 -5.85 10.38
N ARG A 178 -10.38 -6.53 9.58
CA ARG A 178 -10.91 -7.45 8.56
C ARG A 178 -11.72 -8.60 9.17
N GLN A 179 -11.28 -9.14 10.30
CA GLN A 179 -12.07 -10.14 11.05
C GLN A 179 -13.41 -9.57 11.50
N GLU A 180 -13.44 -8.31 11.96
CA GLU A 180 -14.68 -7.64 12.36
C GLU A 180 -15.65 -7.48 11.18
N ILE A 181 -15.16 -7.06 10.03
CA ILE A 181 -15.97 -6.93 8.79
C ILE A 181 -16.57 -8.30 8.41
N ILE A 182 -15.80 -9.39 8.51
CA ILE A 182 -16.29 -10.74 8.23
C ILE A 182 -17.34 -11.18 9.27
N ARG A 183 -17.18 -10.85 10.55
CA ARG A 183 -18.18 -11.14 11.60
C ARG A 183 -19.51 -10.44 11.36
N GLN A 184 -19.52 -9.34 10.60
CA GLN A 184 -20.75 -8.68 10.15
C GLN A 184 -21.45 -9.41 8.99
N GLY A 185 -20.98 -10.59 8.61
CA GLY A 185 -21.55 -11.40 7.52
C GLY A 185 -21.08 -11.00 6.12
N LEU A 186 -20.01 -10.20 6.02
CA LEU A 186 -19.44 -9.74 4.75
C LEU A 186 -18.30 -10.63 4.29
N GLN A 187 -18.12 -10.73 2.98
CA GLN A 187 -17.01 -11.41 2.35
C GLN A 187 -16.06 -10.39 1.71
N ILE A 188 -14.85 -10.25 2.26
CA ILE A 188 -13.85 -9.34 1.71
C ILE A 188 -13.21 -10.00 0.47
N ILE A 189 -13.64 -9.56 -0.71
CA ILE A 189 -13.14 -10.08 -1.98
C ILE A 189 -11.79 -9.49 -2.38
N ALA A 190 -11.52 -8.25 -1.99
CA ALA A 190 -10.25 -7.59 -2.28
C ALA A 190 -9.79 -6.73 -1.10
N ASN A 191 -8.49 -6.79 -0.79
CA ASN A 191 -7.83 -5.95 0.18
C ASN A 191 -6.66 -5.23 -0.51
N LEU A 192 -6.68 -3.89 -0.50
CA LEU A 192 -5.78 -3.05 -1.27
C LEU A 192 -4.98 -2.13 -0.34
N GLY A 193 -3.67 -2.08 -0.52
CA GLY A 193 -2.78 -1.25 0.29
C GLY A 193 -1.38 -1.17 -0.30
N ASP A 194 -0.61 -0.18 0.15
CA ASP A 194 0.75 0.09 -0.30
C ASP A 194 1.83 -0.46 0.66
N GLN A 195 1.46 -0.86 1.89
CA GLN A 195 2.37 -1.46 2.85
C GLN A 195 2.11 -2.95 3.06
N ALA A 196 3.15 -3.69 3.49
CA ALA A 196 3.00 -5.10 3.82
C ALA A 196 2.01 -5.32 4.99
N SER A 197 2.01 -4.41 5.96
CA SER A 197 1.10 -4.42 7.10
C SER A 197 -0.39 -4.30 6.72
N ASP A 198 -0.71 -3.70 5.56
CA ASP A 198 -2.09 -3.61 5.07
C ASP A 198 -2.64 -4.98 4.65
N LEU A 199 -1.77 -5.80 4.10
CA LEU A 199 -2.14 -7.02 3.36
C LEU A 199 -1.90 -8.29 4.16
N ALA A 200 -0.99 -8.25 5.13
CA ALA A 200 -0.64 -9.40 5.95
C ALA A 200 -1.81 -9.86 6.84
N GLY A 201 -1.78 -11.12 7.30
CA GLY A 201 -2.75 -11.69 8.23
C GLY A 201 -4.02 -12.26 7.59
N GLY A 202 -4.18 -12.22 6.27
CA GLY A 202 -5.30 -12.85 5.55
C GLY A 202 -6.65 -12.14 5.70
N TYR A 203 -7.73 -12.92 5.73
CA TYR A 203 -9.13 -12.45 5.82
C TYR A 203 -9.61 -11.64 4.63
N ALA A 204 -9.03 -11.86 3.45
CA ALA A 204 -9.52 -11.40 2.17
C ALA A 204 -9.21 -12.46 1.11
N GLU A 205 -10.06 -12.60 0.10
CA GLU A 205 -9.82 -13.57 -0.99
C GLU A 205 -8.55 -13.22 -1.75
N ARG A 206 -8.31 -11.92 -2.01
CA ARG A 206 -7.16 -11.46 -2.75
C ARG A 206 -6.61 -10.15 -2.21
N ALA A 207 -5.29 -10.08 -2.12
CA ALA A 207 -4.56 -8.88 -1.76
C ALA A 207 -3.94 -8.23 -3.01
N PHE A 208 -3.97 -6.89 -3.07
CA PHE A 208 -3.39 -6.10 -4.15
C PHE A 208 -2.42 -5.08 -3.56
N LYS A 209 -1.12 -5.34 -3.74
CA LYS A 209 -0.03 -4.48 -3.27
C LYS A 209 0.22 -3.36 -4.27
N PHE A 210 0.00 -2.12 -3.82
CA PHE A 210 0.35 -0.92 -4.58
C PHE A 210 1.83 -0.59 -4.45
N PRO A 211 2.44 0.06 -5.46
CA PRO A 211 3.83 0.45 -5.39
C PRO A 211 4.02 1.55 -4.34
N ASN A 212 4.96 1.35 -3.42
CA ASN A 212 5.46 2.39 -2.55
C ASN A 212 6.95 2.15 -2.28
N PRO A 213 7.84 2.69 -3.12
CA PRO A 213 9.28 2.64 -2.89
C PRO A 213 9.77 3.79 -2.00
N PHE A 214 8.89 4.67 -1.55
CA PHE A 214 9.23 5.95 -0.92
C PHE A 214 9.50 5.81 0.58
N TYR A 215 8.79 4.91 1.24
CA TYR A 215 8.94 4.63 2.66
C TYR A 215 8.43 3.24 3.03
N TYR A 216 8.77 2.82 4.23
CA TYR A 216 8.29 1.60 4.85
C TYR A 216 7.57 1.90 6.17
N THR A 217 6.44 1.24 6.39
CA THR A 217 5.71 1.26 7.66
C THR A 217 5.65 -0.18 8.20
N PRO A 218 6.34 -0.47 9.34
CA PRO A 218 6.42 -1.82 9.93
C PRO A 218 5.10 -2.34 10.48
#